data_ae5cf01097353b2d82eba5e847f4aaa0
#
_entry.id   ae5cf01097353b2d82eba5e847f4aaa0
#
_cell.length_a   1.000
_cell.length_b   1.000
_cell.length_c   1.000
_cell.angle_alpha   90.00
_cell.angle_beta   90.00
_cell.angle_gamma   90.00
#
_symmetry.space_group_name_H-M   'P 1'
#
loop_
_entity.id
_entity.type
_entity.pdbx_description
1 polymer ?
#
loop_
_entity_poly.entity_id
_entity_poly.type
_entity_poly.pdbx_seq_one_letter_code
_entity_poly.pdbx_strand_id
1 'polypeptide(L)'
;SDAIARARLVFDIAGTTAITKQESTTTFNSTPVWITRPNRVRDVDADYQRLAEVLDFGTGITAVDDHAARPFVRRAFDYLFKNRSEIAAFRGWLAARAGRLTAFWHPTWEASIVPTKKILSNQTVMTVASRGYALYFNPMPGRTEAAFLHKNGTWYFRTIQSFGAGTTGDEEVMAINQSFGFDANPEDWVAICFLEKTRLDADQIEINWQTDSVVQVSLPMRSVKS
;
A
#
# COMPACT_ATOMS: atom_id res chain seq x y z
N SER A 1 27.48 -22.20 -16.90
CA SER A 1 26.14 -21.79 -17.35
C SER A 1 25.22 -21.84 -16.13
N ASP A 2 24.94 -20.66 -15.57
CA ASP A 2 24.07 -20.54 -14.42
C ASP A 2 22.64 -20.86 -14.87
N ALA A 3 22.13 -22.00 -14.41
CA ALA A 3 20.75 -22.38 -14.65
C ALA A 3 19.87 -21.50 -13.74
N ILE A 4 19.18 -20.53 -14.32
CA ILE A 4 18.16 -19.75 -13.61
C ILE A 4 16.98 -20.68 -13.35
N ALA A 5 16.80 -21.09 -12.08
CA ALA A 5 15.65 -21.88 -11.68
C ALA A 5 14.42 -20.96 -11.53
N ARG A 6 13.40 -21.20 -12.33
CA ARG A 6 12.10 -20.51 -12.23
C ARG A 6 11.10 -21.43 -11.52
N ALA A 7 10.46 -20.94 -10.47
CA ALA A 7 9.40 -21.67 -9.80
C ALA A 7 8.06 -20.96 -10.02
N ARG A 8 7.07 -21.70 -10.49
CA ARG A 8 5.69 -21.25 -10.66
C ARG A 8 4.87 -21.72 -9.47
N LEU A 9 4.28 -20.80 -8.71
CA LEU A 9 3.32 -21.12 -7.66
C LEU A 9 1.90 -20.93 -8.21
N VAL A 10 1.15 -22.02 -8.26
CA VAL A 10 -0.28 -22.03 -8.56
C VAL A 10 -1.02 -22.18 -7.23
N PHE A 11 -1.91 -21.27 -6.91
CA PHE A 11 -2.73 -21.35 -5.71
C PHE A 11 -3.99 -22.17 -6.02
N ASP A 12 -4.11 -23.34 -5.43
CA ASP A 12 -5.33 -24.12 -5.44
C ASP A 12 -6.22 -23.70 -4.27
N ILE A 13 -7.40 -23.20 -4.55
CA ILE A 13 -8.35 -22.70 -3.54
C ILE A 13 -8.96 -23.87 -2.75
N ALA A 14 -8.94 -25.09 -3.29
CA ALA A 14 -9.55 -26.29 -2.71
C ALA A 14 -8.54 -27.26 -2.07
N GLY A 15 -7.23 -27.03 -2.21
CA GLY A 15 -6.20 -27.98 -1.81
C GLY A 15 -5.68 -27.78 -0.39
N THR A 16 -5.35 -28.85 0.28
CA THR A 16 -4.47 -28.88 1.46
C THR A 16 -3.07 -28.44 1.03
N THR A 17 -2.76 -27.17 1.19
CA THR A 17 -1.42 -26.64 0.88
C THR A 17 -0.39 -27.20 1.85
N ALA A 18 0.68 -27.78 1.33
CA ALA A 18 1.84 -28.21 2.11
C ALA A 18 2.58 -26.99 2.76
N ILE A 19 2.18 -25.78 2.45
CA ILE A 19 2.74 -24.54 2.97
C ILE A 19 1.83 -24.02 4.08
N THR A 20 2.38 -23.87 5.29
CA THR A 20 1.68 -23.27 6.41
C THR A 20 1.35 -21.82 6.10
N LYS A 21 0.07 -21.45 6.20
CA LYS A 21 -0.37 -20.05 6.08
C LYS A 21 0.23 -19.23 7.21
N GLN A 22 0.82 -18.10 6.85
CA GLN A 22 1.41 -17.18 7.81
C GLN A 22 0.90 -15.78 7.53
N GLU A 23 0.11 -15.25 8.45
CA GLU A 23 -0.35 -13.85 8.37
C GLU A 23 0.70 -12.88 8.90
N SER A 24 0.62 -11.63 8.45
CA SER A 24 1.38 -10.55 9.06
C SER A 24 0.94 -10.37 10.51
N THR A 25 1.89 -10.23 11.42
CA THR A 25 1.61 -9.89 12.82
C THR A 25 1.15 -8.44 12.99
N THR A 26 1.44 -7.60 12.01
CA THR A 26 1.02 -6.20 11.98
C THR A 26 -0.35 -6.10 11.35
N THR A 27 -1.30 -5.51 12.09
CA THR A 27 -2.67 -5.32 11.62
C THR A 27 -3.12 -3.86 11.77
N PHE A 28 -4.02 -3.44 10.90
CA PHE A 28 -4.71 -2.17 10.99
C PHE A 28 -6.19 -2.39 10.63
N ASN A 29 -7.11 -1.88 11.45
CA ASN A 29 -8.56 -2.11 11.30
C ASN A 29 -8.88 -3.58 11.00
N SER A 30 -8.35 -4.48 11.83
CA SER A 30 -8.53 -5.95 11.74
C SER A 30 -8.07 -6.59 10.42
N THR A 31 -7.33 -5.86 9.60
CA THR A 31 -6.79 -6.36 8.33
C THR A 31 -5.26 -6.38 8.40
N PRO A 32 -4.58 -7.45 7.93
CA PRO A 32 -3.13 -7.52 7.92
C PRO A 32 -2.48 -6.40 7.12
N VAL A 33 -1.33 -5.92 7.56
CA VAL A 33 -0.54 -4.92 6.85
C VAL A 33 0.73 -5.57 6.31
N TRP A 34 1.01 -5.42 5.02
CA TRP A 34 2.25 -5.85 4.39
C TRP A 34 3.26 -4.71 4.39
N ILE A 35 4.17 -4.71 5.36
CA ILE A 35 5.16 -3.63 5.59
C ILE A 35 6.54 -3.91 4.99
N THR A 36 6.72 -5.05 4.31
CA THR A 36 8.00 -5.37 3.67
C THR A 36 8.34 -4.30 2.64
N ARG A 37 9.56 -3.77 2.75
CA ARG A 37 10.02 -2.71 1.86
C ARG A 37 10.29 -3.26 0.46
N PRO A 38 9.72 -2.66 -0.59
CA PRO A 38 10.02 -3.07 -1.96
C PRO A 38 11.44 -2.69 -2.37
N ASN A 39 11.98 -3.45 -3.29
CA ASN A 39 13.23 -3.10 -3.96
C ASN A 39 12.94 -2.06 -5.04
N ARG A 40 13.54 -0.87 -4.92
CA ARG A 40 13.35 0.24 -5.85
C ARG A 40 14.42 0.30 -6.94
N VAL A 41 14.86 -0.83 -7.44
CA VAL A 41 15.78 -0.88 -8.59
C VAL A 41 15.09 -0.46 -9.88
N ARG A 42 13.77 -0.63 -9.96
CA ARG A 42 12.93 -0.16 -11.06
C ARG A 42 11.94 0.87 -10.56
N ASP A 43 11.48 1.69 -11.47
CA ASP A 43 10.35 2.59 -11.21
C ASP A 43 9.09 1.77 -10.88
N VAL A 44 8.25 2.34 -10.04
CA VAL A 44 6.96 1.74 -9.71
C VAL A 44 5.91 2.40 -10.59
N ASP A 45 5.48 1.68 -11.60
CA ASP A 45 4.40 2.13 -12.47
C ASP A 45 3.06 2.03 -11.75
N ALA A 46 2.24 3.05 -11.89
CA ALA A 46 0.88 3.07 -11.41
C ALA A 46 -0.09 3.22 -12.59
N ASP A 47 -0.91 2.20 -12.80
CA ASP A 47 -1.97 2.22 -13.81
C ASP A 47 -3.31 2.51 -13.13
N TYR A 48 -4.00 3.55 -13.61
CA TYR A 48 -5.30 3.99 -13.10
C TYR A 48 -6.41 3.53 -14.05
N GLN A 49 -7.19 2.56 -13.61
CA GLN A 49 -8.30 2.02 -14.40
C GLN A 49 -9.63 2.45 -13.79
N ARG A 50 -10.49 3.04 -14.61
CA ARG A 50 -11.87 3.37 -14.24
C ARG A 50 -12.82 2.41 -14.94
N LEU A 51 -13.70 1.77 -14.20
CA LEU A 51 -14.75 0.93 -14.75
C LEU A 51 -15.99 1.81 -15.01
N ALA A 52 -16.02 2.43 -16.16
CA ALA A 52 -17.15 3.22 -16.63
C ALA A 52 -17.64 2.65 -17.96
N GLU A 53 -18.93 2.51 -18.10
CA GLU A 53 -19.60 2.12 -19.35
C GLU A 53 -20.27 3.35 -19.95
N VAL A 54 -19.99 3.59 -21.24
CA VAL A 54 -20.64 4.67 -21.99
C VAL A 54 -21.72 4.02 -22.86
N LEU A 55 -22.97 4.32 -22.54
CA LEU A 55 -24.12 3.87 -23.31
C LEU A 55 -24.48 4.96 -24.33
N ASP A 56 -24.26 4.67 -25.60
CA ASP A 56 -24.68 5.52 -26.70
C ASP A 56 -25.90 4.89 -27.36
N PHE A 57 -27.05 5.56 -27.26
CA PHE A 57 -28.31 5.09 -27.85
C PHE A 57 -28.49 5.54 -29.28
N GLY A 58 -27.48 6.14 -29.94
CA GLY A 58 -27.56 6.64 -31.29
C GLY A 58 -28.49 7.84 -31.47
N THR A 59 -28.97 8.42 -30.40
CA THR A 59 -29.87 9.59 -30.40
C THR A 59 -29.16 10.90 -30.12
N GLY A 60 -27.80 10.86 -30.01
CA GLY A 60 -26.98 12.00 -29.60
C GLY A 60 -26.94 12.24 -28.08
N ILE A 61 -27.63 11.41 -27.31
CA ILE A 61 -27.57 11.43 -25.85
C ILE A 61 -26.77 10.21 -25.39
N THR A 62 -25.67 10.46 -24.69
CA THR A 62 -24.86 9.42 -24.04
C THR A 62 -25.14 9.39 -22.54
N ALA A 63 -25.30 8.20 -21.99
CA ALA A 63 -25.30 7.96 -20.53
C ALA A 63 -23.98 7.32 -20.13
N VAL A 64 -23.43 7.75 -19.00
CA VAL A 64 -22.21 7.14 -18.42
C VAL A 64 -22.61 6.44 -17.13
N ASP A 65 -22.43 5.13 -17.10
CA ASP A 65 -22.58 4.34 -15.88
C ASP A 65 -21.20 4.07 -15.28
N ASP A 66 -20.94 4.66 -14.12
CA ASP A 66 -19.67 4.53 -13.40
C ASP A 66 -19.82 3.55 -12.23
N HIS A 67 -19.56 2.28 -12.48
CA HIS A 67 -19.72 1.20 -11.50
C HIS A 67 -18.78 1.30 -10.29
N ALA A 68 -17.69 2.05 -10.40
CA ALA A 68 -16.65 2.08 -9.38
C ALA A 68 -16.60 3.36 -8.57
N ALA A 69 -17.19 4.47 -9.03
CA ALA A 69 -17.13 5.83 -8.47
C ALA A 69 -15.70 6.40 -8.32
N ARG A 70 -14.67 5.55 -8.44
CA ARG A 70 -13.25 5.92 -8.40
C ARG A 70 -12.41 4.97 -9.24
N PRO A 71 -11.24 5.40 -9.75
CA PRO A 71 -10.34 4.50 -10.46
C PRO A 71 -9.74 3.48 -9.49
N PHE A 72 -9.53 2.27 -9.99
CA PHE A 72 -8.65 1.30 -9.35
C PHE A 72 -7.22 1.61 -9.73
N VAL A 73 -6.32 1.45 -8.76
CA VAL A 73 -4.89 1.62 -9.00
C VAL A 73 -4.25 0.23 -9.05
N ARG A 74 -3.53 -0.04 -10.12
CA ARG A 74 -2.68 -1.21 -10.26
C ARG A 74 -1.23 -0.77 -10.12
N ARG A 75 -0.46 -1.50 -9.33
CA ARG A 75 0.98 -1.30 -9.16
C ARG A 75 1.68 -2.64 -9.12
N ALA A 76 2.89 -2.69 -9.63
CA ALA A 76 3.78 -3.84 -9.46
C ALA A 76 4.96 -3.42 -8.58
N PHE A 77 5.17 -4.13 -7.49
CA PHE A 77 6.30 -3.91 -6.60
C PHE A 77 7.26 -5.09 -6.68
N ASP A 78 8.54 -4.78 -6.86
CA ASP A 78 9.59 -5.78 -6.82
C ASP A 78 10.12 -5.95 -5.40
N TYR A 79 10.31 -7.20 -4.99
CA TYR A 79 10.87 -7.57 -3.69
C TYR A 79 12.09 -8.44 -3.86
N LEU A 80 13.06 -8.25 -2.99
CA LEU A 80 14.26 -9.07 -2.90
C LEU A 80 14.35 -9.67 -1.51
N PHE A 81 14.29 -11.01 -1.44
CA PHE A 81 14.47 -11.77 -0.21
C PHE A 81 15.85 -12.41 -0.22
N LYS A 82 16.62 -12.19 0.86
CA LYS A 82 18.06 -12.47 0.90
C LYS A 82 18.43 -13.72 1.69
N ASN A 83 17.46 -14.37 2.30
CA ASN A 83 17.71 -15.59 3.09
C ASN A 83 16.49 -16.52 3.08
N ARG A 84 16.75 -17.80 3.43
CA ARG A 84 15.73 -18.85 3.42
C ARG A 84 14.57 -18.59 4.38
N SER A 85 14.82 -17.91 5.49
CA SER A 85 13.77 -17.56 6.48
C SER A 85 12.79 -16.53 5.90
N GLU A 86 13.29 -15.47 5.28
CA GLU A 86 12.46 -14.48 4.60
C GLU A 86 11.64 -15.09 3.46
N ILE A 87 12.26 -16.00 2.69
CA ILE A 87 11.58 -16.71 1.60
C ILE A 87 10.47 -17.59 2.13
N ALA A 88 10.72 -18.33 3.23
CA ALA A 88 9.70 -19.16 3.87
C ALA A 88 8.54 -18.32 4.41
N ALA A 89 8.82 -17.21 5.09
CA ALA A 89 7.81 -16.28 5.59
C ALA A 89 6.99 -15.69 4.44
N PHE A 90 7.64 -15.27 3.35
CA PHE A 90 6.97 -14.78 2.16
C PHE A 90 6.03 -15.81 1.53
N ARG A 91 6.47 -17.07 1.41
CA ARG A 91 5.63 -18.16 0.89
C ARG A 91 4.41 -18.41 1.79
N GLY A 92 4.61 -18.41 3.11
CA GLY A 92 3.52 -18.51 4.07
C GLY A 92 2.51 -17.37 3.93
N TRP A 93 3.00 -16.14 3.74
CA TRP A 93 2.18 -14.98 3.49
C TRP A 93 1.40 -15.10 2.17
N LEU A 94 2.04 -15.54 1.08
CA LEU A 94 1.35 -15.79 -0.20
C LEU A 94 0.23 -16.83 -0.04
N ALA A 95 0.50 -17.91 0.69
CA ALA A 95 -0.51 -18.94 0.96
C ALA A 95 -1.71 -18.39 1.75
N ALA A 96 -1.47 -17.41 2.64
CA ALA A 96 -2.54 -16.73 3.37
C ALA A 96 -3.36 -15.77 2.47
N ARG A 97 -2.79 -15.25 1.39
CA ARG A 97 -3.51 -14.40 0.41
C ARG A 97 -4.49 -15.18 -0.45
N ALA A 98 -4.28 -16.49 -0.65
CA ALA A 98 -5.10 -17.33 -1.54
C ALA A 98 -5.33 -16.68 -2.93
N GLY A 99 -4.23 -16.29 -3.57
CA GLY A 99 -4.28 -15.55 -4.84
C GLY A 99 -4.92 -14.16 -4.67
N ARG A 100 -5.87 -13.83 -5.52
CA ARG A 100 -6.57 -12.53 -5.53
C ARG A 100 -7.67 -12.40 -4.47
N LEU A 101 -7.86 -13.38 -3.60
CA LEU A 101 -9.04 -13.44 -2.74
C LEU A 101 -8.92 -12.51 -1.53
N THR A 102 -7.80 -12.54 -0.81
CA THR A 102 -7.66 -11.89 0.48
C THR A 102 -6.98 -10.54 0.37
N ALA A 103 -7.69 -9.48 0.78
CA ALA A 103 -7.15 -8.14 0.81
C ALA A 103 -6.22 -7.92 2.04
N PHE A 104 -5.33 -6.96 1.91
CA PHE A 104 -4.41 -6.51 2.95
C PHE A 104 -4.12 -5.02 2.80
N TRP A 105 -3.59 -4.40 3.84
CA TRP A 105 -3.09 -3.03 3.77
C TRP A 105 -1.65 -3.02 3.25
N HIS A 106 -1.35 -2.06 2.38
CA HIS A 106 -0.03 -1.85 1.83
C HIS A 106 0.32 -0.36 1.79
N PRO A 107 1.46 0.07 2.38
CA PRO A 107 1.96 1.43 2.19
C PRO A 107 2.26 1.69 0.71
N THR A 108 1.92 2.88 0.23
CA THR A 108 2.24 3.26 -1.17
C THR A 108 3.73 3.42 -1.41
N TRP A 109 4.52 3.58 -0.34
CA TRP A 109 5.97 3.83 -0.37
C TRP A 109 6.38 5.10 -1.11
N GLU A 110 5.44 5.98 -1.41
CA GLU A 110 5.68 7.24 -2.12
C GLU A 110 6.02 8.27 -1.07
N ALA A 111 6.47 8.24 0.03
CA ALA A 111 6.84 9.28 1.01
C ALA A 111 6.13 10.65 0.73
N SER A 112 4.84 10.57 0.43
CA SER A 112 4.07 11.69 -0.10
C SER A 112 3.85 12.79 0.94
N ILE A 113 3.73 12.42 2.21
CA ILE A 113 3.42 13.33 3.30
C ILE A 113 4.73 13.71 4.00
N VAL A 114 5.06 15.00 3.97
CA VAL A 114 6.31 15.53 4.55
C VAL A 114 5.96 16.44 5.72
N PRO A 115 6.24 16.05 6.98
CA PRO A 115 6.01 16.90 8.12
C PRO A 115 6.98 18.08 8.11
N THR A 116 6.51 19.27 8.52
CA THR A 116 7.31 20.50 8.57
C THR A 116 7.55 20.97 10.00
N LYS A 117 6.73 20.54 10.93
CA LYS A 117 6.81 20.94 12.35
C LYS A 117 6.77 19.72 13.25
N LYS A 118 7.33 19.89 14.45
CA LYS A 118 7.22 18.91 15.53
C LYS A 118 5.76 18.66 15.89
N ILE A 119 5.39 17.40 16.08
CA ILE A 119 4.11 17.00 16.66
C ILE A 119 4.34 16.62 18.14
N LEU A 120 3.51 17.11 19.04
CA LEU A 120 3.57 16.77 20.45
C LEU A 120 2.78 15.48 20.73
N SER A 121 3.11 14.84 21.83
CA SER A 121 2.60 13.52 22.23
C SER A 121 1.08 13.40 22.29
N ASN A 122 0.38 14.49 22.58
CA ASN A 122 -1.07 14.54 22.70
C ASN A 122 -1.77 15.15 21.48
N GLN A 123 -1.01 15.61 20.47
CA GLN A 123 -1.58 16.25 19.28
C GLN A 123 -2.07 15.21 18.28
N THR A 124 -3.20 15.54 17.65
CA THR A 124 -3.79 14.80 16.52
C THR A 124 -3.77 15.60 15.23
N VAL A 125 -3.11 16.75 15.22
CA VAL A 125 -2.96 17.60 14.04
C VAL A 125 -1.48 17.78 13.75
N MET A 126 -1.07 17.44 12.54
CA MET A 126 0.28 17.60 12.02
C MET A 126 0.31 18.73 11.00
N THR A 127 1.40 19.52 11.02
CA THR A 127 1.71 20.43 9.93
C THR A 127 2.59 19.71 8.91
N VAL A 128 2.17 19.75 7.65
CA VAL A 128 2.84 19.08 6.54
C VAL A 128 3.09 20.07 5.41
N ALA A 129 4.06 19.77 4.55
CA ALA A 129 4.32 20.58 3.36
C ALA A 129 3.11 20.58 2.44
N SER A 130 2.75 21.73 1.91
CA SER A 130 1.62 21.87 0.99
C SER A 130 1.90 21.11 -0.32
N ARG A 131 0.99 20.22 -0.64
CA ARG A 131 0.96 19.43 -1.87
C ARG A 131 -0.43 19.46 -2.51
N GLY A 132 -1.30 20.36 -2.04
CA GLY A 132 -2.68 20.47 -2.48
C GLY A 132 -3.61 19.43 -1.87
N TYR A 133 -3.25 18.86 -0.72
CA TYR A 133 -4.07 17.84 -0.06
C TYR A 133 -5.43 18.39 0.35
N ALA A 134 -5.46 19.60 0.91
CA ALA A 134 -6.71 20.25 1.31
C ALA A 134 -7.66 20.48 0.13
N LEU A 135 -7.11 20.71 -1.06
CA LEU A 135 -7.88 20.98 -2.27
C LEU A 135 -8.30 19.69 -3.00
N TYR A 136 -7.39 18.73 -3.13
CA TYR A 136 -7.59 17.56 -4.02
C TYR A 136 -7.89 16.26 -3.28
N PHE A 137 -7.57 16.17 -1.97
CA PHE A 137 -7.69 14.92 -1.20
C PHE A 137 -8.69 15.00 -0.04
N ASN A 138 -9.44 16.09 0.09
CA ASN A 138 -10.38 16.28 1.19
C ASN A 138 -11.81 16.49 0.66
N PRO A 139 -12.73 15.54 0.85
CA PRO A 139 -12.59 14.16 1.29
C PRO A 139 -12.42 13.22 0.07
N MET A 140 -11.26 12.60 -0.09
CA MET A 140 -11.04 11.66 -1.18
C MET A 140 -11.12 10.21 -0.69
N PRO A 141 -12.11 9.42 -1.10
CA PRO A 141 -12.18 8.00 -0.76
C PRO A 141 -10.92 7.26 -1.23
N GLY A 142 -10.30 6.48 -0.33
CA GLY A 142 -9.13 5.68 -0.62
C GLY A 142 -7.78 6.33 -0.33
N ARG A 143 -7.74 7.59 0.14
CA ARG A 143 -6.55 8.25 0.70
C ARG A 143 -6.83 8.78 2.10
N THR A 144 -7.55 8.00 2.87
CA THR A 144 -7.96 8.29 4.24
C THR A 144 -7.07 7.62 5.27
N GLU A 145 -6.18 6.71 4.85
CA GLU A 145 -5.34 5.97 5.76
C GLU A 145 -3.87 6.27 5.51
N ALA A 146 -3.09 6.40 6.57
CA ALA A 146 -1.66 6.70 6.48
C ALA A 146 -0.81 5.75 7.32
N ALA A 147 0.36 5.42 6.81
CA ALA A 147 1.39 4.65 7.45
C ALA A 147 2.60 5.54 7.73
N PHE A 148 3.06 5.53 8.97
CA PHE A 148 4.15 6.34 9.49
C PHE A 148 5.29 5.41 9.92
N LEU A 149 6.43 5.51 9.27
CA LEU A 149 7.64 4.79 9.66
C LEU A 149 8.53 5.71 10.47
N HIS A 150 8.67 5.42 11.75
CA HIS A 150 9.56 6.15 12.64
C HIS A 150 11.00 5.62 12.51
N LYS A 151 11.99 6.45 12.80
CA LYS A 151 13.44 6.12 12.70
C LYS A 151 13.90 4.92 13.57
N ASN A 152 13.13 4.58 14.61
CA ASN A 152 13.38 3.36 15.40
C ASN A 152 12.87 2.07 14.74
N GLY A 153 12.31 2.15 13.52
CA GLY A 153 11.75 1.01 12.78
C GLY A 153 10.30 0.68 13.11
N THR A 154 9.68 1.41 14.04
CA THR A 154 8.28 1.17 14.41
C THR A 154 7.33 1.80 13.40
N TRP A 155 6.29 1.06 13.05
CA TRP A 155 5.20 1.53 12.21
C TRP A 155 4.01 1.99 13.04
N TYR A 156 3.44 3.12 12.67
CA TYR A 156 2.19 3.63 13.20
C TYR A 156 1.20 3.79 12.05
N PHE A 157 -0.06 3.40 12.26
CA PHE A 157 -1.13 3.54 11.28
C PHE A 157 -2.20 4.46 11.84
N ARG A 158 -2.68 5.39 11.02
CA ARG A 158 -3.67 6.37 11.43
C ARG A 158 -4.67 6.60 10.31
N THR A 159 -5.90 6.86 10.69
CA THR A 159 -6.92 7.38 9.79
C THR A 159 -6.77 8.89 9.70
N ILE A 160 -6.68 9.42 8.51
CA ILE A 160 -6.68 10.85 8.22
C ILE A 160 -8.14 11.31 8.26
N GLN A 161 -8.45 12.25 9.11
CA GLN A 161 -9.80 12.78 9.26
C GLN A 161 -10.06 13.95 8.31
N SER A 162 -9.06 14.79 8.10
CA SER A 162 -9.16 15.92 7.17
C SER A 162 -7.79 16.48 6.82
N PHE A 163 -7.75 17.22 5.73
CA PHE A 163 -6.70 18.17 5.42
C PHE A 163 -7.28 19.57 5.43
N GLY A 164 -6.51 20.56 5.84
CA GLY A 164 -6.89 21.97 5.87
C GLY A 164 -5.73 22.86 5.51
N ALA A 165 -6.00 24.15 5.32
CA ALA A 165 -4.97 25.14 5.08
C ALA A 165 -4.04 25.27 6.29
N GLY A 166 -2.75 25.41 6.04
CA GLY A 166 -1.76 25.71 7.07
C GLY A 166 -1.72 27.18 7.43
N THR A 167 -0.77 27.53 8.30
CA THR A 167 -0.54 28.94 8.71
C THR A 167 0.11 29.75 7.60
N THR A 168 0.86 29.09 6.72
CA THR A 168 1.52 29.68 5.55
C THR A 168 1.07 28.98 4.28
N GLY A 169 1.24 29.62 3.11
CA GLY A 169 0.87 29.04 1.82
C GLY A 169 1.63 27.75 1.46
N ASP A 170 2.80 27.54 2.08
CA ASP A 170 3.64 26.36 1.84
C ASP A 170 3.30 25.18 2.78
N GLU A 171 2.32 25.37 3.65
CA GLU A 171 1.93 24.37 4.66
C GLU A 171 0.45 24.02 4.55
N GLU A 172 0.16 22.80 4.91
CA GLU A 172 -1.19 22.27 5.15
C GLU A 172 -1.22 21.59 6.52
N VAL A 173 -2.40 21.45 7.08
CA VAL A 173 -2.61 20.69 8.32
C VAL A 173 -3.33 19.39 8.01
N MET A 174 -2.86 18.31 8.61
CA MET A 174 -3.45 16.98 8.51
C MET A 174 -3.94 16.56 9.89
N ALA A 175 -5.24 16.33 10.03
CA ALA A 175 -5.84 15.79 11.24
C ALA A 175 -5.89 14.27 11.16
N ILE A 176 -5.46 13.61 12.24
CA ILE A 176 -5.45 12.15 12.40
C ILE A 176 -6.33 11.72 13.56
N ASN A 177 -6.83 10.50 13.51
CA ASN A 177 -7.79 9.97 14.48
C ASN A 177 -7.21 9.77 15.89
N GLN A 178 -5.88 9.67 16.02
CA GLN A 178 -5.22 9.38 17.31
C GLN A 178 -3.81 9.94 17.34
N SER A 179 -3.39 10.48 18.47
CA SER A 179 -2.01 10.93 18.70
C SER A 179 -1.01 9.77 18.70
N PHE A 180 0.28 10.10 18.65
CA PHE A 180 1.34 9.09 18.70
C PHE A 180 1.72 8.68 20.12
N GLY A 181 1.41 9.51 21.13
CA GLY A 181 1.76 9.27 22.53
C GLY A 181 3.21 9.66 22.87
N PHE A 182 3.95 10.21 21.93
CA PHE A 182 5.31 10.74 22.09
C PHE A 182 5.52 11.96 21.20
N ASP A 183 6.50 12.77 21.54
CA ASP A 183 6.92 13.90 20.74
C ASP A 183 7.77 13.43 19.56
N ALA A 184 7.49 13.92 18.36
CA ALA A 184 8.25 13.58 17.16
C ALA A 184 8.57 14.82 16.34
N ASN A 185 9.84 14.97 15.96
CA ASN A 185 10.28 15.99 15.02
C ASN A 185 10.12 15.49 13.58
N PRO A 186 10.15 16.38 12.57
CA PRO A 186 10.08 15.98 11.17
C PRO A 186 11.12 14.91 10.79
N GLU A 187 12.34 15.04 11.28
CA GLU A 187 13.46 14.12 11.02
C GLU A 187 13.33 12.75 11.72
N ASP A 188 12.38 12.58 12.60
CA ASP A 188 12.13 11.30 13.26
C ASP A 188 11.34 10.34 12.34
N TRP A 189 10.76 10.87 11.26
CA TRP A 189 9.98 10.10 10.31
C TRP A 189 10.82 9.72 9.08
N VAL A 190 11.05 8.42 8.90
CA VAL A 190 11.74 7.88 7.71
C VAL A 190 10.87 8.01 6.46
N ALA A 191 9.58 7.74 6.62
CA ALA A 191 8.60 7.90 5.56
C ALA A 191 7.19 8.01 6.16
N ILE A 192 6.37 8.85 5.56
CA ILE A 192 4.93 8.90 5.80
C ILE A 192 4.26 8.71 4.45
N CYS A 193 3.52 7.61 4.31
CA CYS A 193 2.89 7.19 3.07
C CYS A 193 1.39 7.06 3.26
N PHE A 194 0.63 7.19 2.20
CA PHE A 194 -0.74 6.68 2.24
C PHE A 194 -0.74 5.16 2.38
N LEU A 195 -1.74 4.65 3.06
CA LEU A 195 -1.95 3.22 3.26
C LEU A 195 -3.16 2.81 2.41
N GLU A 196 -2.94 1.94 1.43
CA GLU A 196 -3.99 1.49 0.53
C GLU A 196 -4.42 0.07 0.86
N LYS A 197 -5.72 -0.18 0.88
CA LYS A 197 -6.25 -1.53 0.92
C LYS A 197 -6.11 -2.13 -0.47
N THR A 198 -5.36 -3.22 -0.56
CA THR A 198 -5.01 -3.86 -1.81
C THR A 198 -5.26 -5.36 -1.77
N ARG A 199 -5.24 -5.98 -2.92
CA ARG A 199 -5.14 -7.44 -3.09
C ARG A 199 -4.14 -7.74 -4.19
N LEU A 200 -3.66 -8.97 -4.26
CA LEU A 200 -2.90 -9.42 -5.41
C LEU A 200 -3.78 -9.32 -6.67
N ASP A 201 -3.20 -8.92 -7.78
CA ASP A 201 -3.90 -8.83 -9.07
C ASP A 201 -3.63 -10.06 -9.98
N ALA A 202 -2.91 -11.03 -9.46
CA ALA A 202 -2.64 -12.30 -10.12
C ALA A 202 -2.81 -13.47 -9.14
N ASP A 203 -3.33 -14.59 -9.64
CA ASP A 203 -3.40 -15.84 -8.90
C ASP A 203 -2.11 -16.65 -9.01
N GLN A 204 -1.24 -16.26 -9.95
CA GLN A 204 0.05 -16.85 -10.18
C GLN A 204 1.15 -15.82 -9.95
N ILE A 205 2.06 -16.12 -9.05
CA ILE A 205 3.24 -15.31 -8.74
C ILE A 205 4.49 -16.09 -9.10
N GLU A 206 5.34 -15.49 -9.92
CA GLU A 206 6.62 -16.08 -10.31
C GLU A 206 7.70 -15.68 -9.29
N ILE A 207 8.43 -16.67 -8.79
CA ILE A 207 9.56 -16.49 -7.87
C ILE A 207 10.84 -16.79 -8.64
N ASN A 208 11.64 -15.76 -8.87
CA ASN A 208 12.89 -15.86 -9.63
C ASN A 208 14.07 -16.04 -8.67
N TRP A 209 14.69 -17.22 -8.70
CA TRP A 209 15.87 -17.54 -7.91
C TRP A 209 17.10 -16.93 -8.55
N GLN A 210 17.78 -16.03 -7.84
CA GLN A 210 19.06 -15.46 -8.24
C GLN A 210 20.23 -16.36 -7.79
N THR A 211 20.09 -16.89 -6.57
CA THR A 211 21.02 -17.87 -5.98
C THR A 211 20.20 -18.88 -5.18
N ASP A 212 20.87 -19.78 -4.48
CA ASP A 212 20.25 -20.78 -3.56
C ASP A 212 19.50 -20.16 -2.37
N SER A 213 19.79 -18.90 -2.04
CA SER A 213 19.25 -18.19 -0.87
C SER A 213 18.66 -16.81 -1.18
N VAL A 214 18.74 -16.37 -2.44
CA VAL A 214 18.23 -15.05 -2.87
C VAL A 214 17.18 -15.22 -3.94
N VAL A 215 16.02 -14.61 -3.73
CA VAL A 215 14.93 -14.58 -4.71
C VAL A 215 14.44 -13.17 -4.97
N GLN A 216 14.07 -12.94 -6.21
CA GLN A 216 13.38 -11.73 -6.64
C GLN A 216 11.95 -12.10 -7.06
N VAL A 217 11.00 -11.27 -6.64
CA VAL A 217 9.58 -11.47 -6.93
C VAL A 217 8.97 -10.12 -7.32
N SER A 218 8.16 -10.12 -8.38
CA SER A 218 7.32 -8.99 -8.73
C SER A 218 5.88 -9.28 -8.31
N LEU A 219 5.31 -8.42 -7.48
CA LEU A 219 3.95 -8.56 -6.97
C LEU A 219 3.03 -7.54 -7.63
N PRO A 220 2.19 -7.96 -8.58
CA PRO A 220 1.14 -7.09 -9.09
C PRO A 220 0.05 -6.96 -8.02
N MET A 221 -0.27 -5.74 -7.68
CA MET A 221 -1.27 -5.38 -6.67
C MET A 221 -2.33 -4.47 -7.27
N ARG A 222 -3.55 -4.64 -6.82
CA ARG A 222 -4.68 -3.81 -7.20
C ARG A 222 -5.37 -3.26 -5.97
N SER A 223 -5.63 -1.94 -5.97
CA SER A 223 -6.42 -1.32 -4.90
C SER A 223 -7.84 -1.89 -4.87
N VAL A 224 -8.39 -2.05 -3.68
CA VAL A 224 -9.79 -2.44 -3.46
C VAL A 224 -10.51 -1.33 -2.70
N LYS A 225 -11.83 -1.31 -2.82
CA LYS A 225 -12.66 -0.37 -2.08
C LYS A 225 -12.52 -0.67 -0.58
N SER A 226 -12.12 0.32 0.20
CA SER A 226 -12.07 0.28 1.66
C SER A 226 -13.42 0.60 2.23
#